data_280b4ea52d8305afe2fc8d4bdcbac27c
#
_entry.id   280b4ea52d8305afe2fc8d4bdcbac27c
#
_cell.length_a   1.000
_cell.length_b   1.000
_cell.length_c   1.000
_cell.angle_alpha   90.00
_cell.angle_beta   90.00
_cell.angle_gamma   90.00
#
_symmetry.space_group_name_H-M   'P 1'
#
loop_
_entity.id
_entity.type
_entity.pdbx_description
1 polymer ?
#
loop_
_entity_poly.entity_id
_entity_poly.type
_entity_poly.pdbx_seq_one_letter_code
_entity_poly.pdbx_strand_id
1 'polypeptide(L)'
;MKKTIFNSVAFGIIALAILGCKKETEAPQSTTGTATVEGYIKYNRNLRNDTLPDGSYALIREGIPTSVTLTFTLDSYDLDKNPDPSYNYDIIQKVVTVDASGHYSVTLPTPNSSNTIYGELLISDFEYNPIITSSQNTDSLAARVVVSGPSLPFSIYKGGKTILDHNF
;
A
#
# COMPACT_ATOMS: atom_id res chain seq x y z
N MET A 1 -71.86 58.74 -8.26
CA MET A 1 -71.49 57.43 -7.73
C MET A 1 -71.03 56.59 -8.86
N LYS A 2 -69.74 56.46 -9.10
CA LYS A 2 -69.17 55.63 -10.13
C LYS A 2 -68.18 54.60 -9.47
N LYS A 3 -68.55 53.33 -9.53
CA LYS A 3 -67.69 52.22 -9.10
C LYS A 3 -66.73 51.84 -10.20
N THR A 4 -65.49 52.01 -9.94
CA THR A 4 -64.40 51.54 -10.82
C THR A 4 -64.05 50.16 -10.42
N ILE A 5 -64.20 49.17 -11.31
CA ILE A 5 -63.77 47.76 -11.12
C ILE A 5 -62.36 47.67 -11.65
N PHE A 6 -61.42 47.36 -10.78
CA PHE A 6 -60.03 47.08 -11.14
C PHE A 6 -59.89 45.57 -11.42
N ASN A 7 -59.68 45.25 -12.70
CA ASN A 7 -59.35 43.90 -13.11
C ASN A 7 -57.85 43.66 -12.88
N SER A 8 -57.53 42.91 -11.86
CA SER A 8 -56.16 42.42 -11.65
C SER A 8 -55.95 41.14 -12.45
N VAL A 9 -55.20 41.22 -13.54
CA VAL A 9 -54.69 40.08 -14.30
C VAL A 9 -53.52 39.49 -13.50
N ALA A 10 -53.75 38.37 -12.87
CA ALA A 10 -52.68 37.59 -12.23
C ALA A 10 -51.88 36.85 -13.30
N PHE A 11 -50.67 37.31 -13.56
CA PHE A 11 -49.69 36.61 -14.37
C PHE A 11 -49.11 35.48 -13.56
N GLY A 12 -49.58 34.26 -13.78
CA GLY A 12 -48.98 33.02 -13.21
C GLY A 12 -47.66 32.71 -13.87
N ILE A 13 -46.57 33.04 -13.22
CA ILE A 13 -45.24 32.56 -13.61
C ILE A 13 -45.12 31.11 -13.12
N ILE A 14 -45.28 30.15 -14.01
CA ILE A 14 -44.92 28.75 -13.77
C ILE A 14 -43.40 28.65 -13.84
N ALA A 15 -42.76 28.74 -12.70
CA ALA A 15 -41.36 28.40 -12.55
C ALA A 15 -41.26 26.85 -12.66
N LEU A 16 -40.90 26.33 -13.83
CA LEU A 16 -40.44 24.97 -13.97
C LEU A 16 -39.12 24.84 -13.18
N ALA A 17 -39.23 24.42 -11.92
CA ALA A 17 -38.09 23.93 -11.19
C ALA A 17 -37.60 22.62 -11.87
N ILE A 18 -36.62 22.76 -12.74
CA ILE A 18 -35.84 21.62 -13.22
C ILE A 18 -35.04 21.13 -12.00
N LEU A 19 -35.65 20.25 -11.21
CA LEU A 19 -34.94 19.43 -10.23
C LEU A 19 -34.07 18.45 -11.03
N GLY A 20 -32.93 18.95 -11.47
CA GLY A 20 -31.83 18.07 -11.89
C GLY A 20 -31.44 17.28 -10.63
N CYS A 21 -31.95 16.05 -10.51
CA CYS A 21 -31.34 15.07 -9.63
C CYS A 21 -29.87 14.96 -10.05
N LYS A 22 -28.99 15.72 -9.39
CA LYS A 22 -27.60 15.31 -9.30
C LYS A 22 -27.65 13.99 -8.53
N LYS A 23 -27.38 12.90 -9.23
CA LYS A 23 -27.07 11.64 -8.58
C LYS A 23 -25.89 11.96 -7.66
N GLU A 24 -26.13 12.19 -6.38
CA GLU A 24 -25.05 12.26 -5.41
C GLU A 24 -24.36 10.92 -5.49
N THR A 25 -23.12 10.93 -5.98
CA THR A 25 -22.25 9.76 -5.94
C THR A 25 -22.00 9.48 -4.46
N GLU A 26 -22.64 8.45 -3.93
CA GLU A 26 -22.42 8.07 -2.54
C GLU A 26 -20.93 7.84 -2.31
N ALA A 27 -20.41 8.43 -1.24
CA ALA A 27 -19.03 8.17 -0.84
C ALA A 27 -18.85 6.66 -0.59
N PRO A 28 -17.67 6.09 -0.90
CA PRO A 28 -17.40 4.68 -0.70
C PRO A 28 -17.78 4.23 0.70
N GLN A 29 -18.55 3.15 0.80
CA GLN A 29 -18.95 2.63 2.11
C GLN A 29 -17.74 2.04 2.83
N SER A 30 -17.44 2.58 4.01
CA SER A 30 -16.33 2.13 4.84
C SER A 30 -16.38 0.61 5.05
N THR A 31 -15.28 -0.05 4.75
CA THR A 31 -15.08 -1.46 4.96
C THR A 31 -14.67 -1.71 6.41
N THR A 32 -15.14 -2.78 7.01
CA THR A 32 -14.83 -3.13 8.41
C THR A 32 -13.91 -4.35 8.53
N GLY A 33 -13.51 -4.94 7.41
CA GLY A 33 -12.62 -6.10 7.38
C GLY A 33 -11.15 -5.66 7.44
N THR A 34 -10.30 -6.55 7.96
CA THR A 34 -8.84 -6.38 7.94
C THR A 34 -8.16 -7.70 7.59
N ALA A 35 -6.95 -7.61 7.06
CA ALA A 35 -6.03 -8.72 6.87
C ALA A 35 -4.62 -8.32 7.32
N THR A 36 -3.78 -9.31 7.59
CA THR A 36 -2.37 -9.09 7.92
C THR A 36 -1.50 -9.56 6.78
N VAL A 37 -0.52 -8.74 6.39
CA VAL A 37 0.59 -9.13 5.51
C VAL A 37 1.85 -9.07 6.34
N GLU A 38 2.63 -10.14 6.36
CA GLU A 38 3.89 -10.19 7.07
C GLU A 38 4.92 -10.99 6.27
N GLY A 39 6.18 -10.88 6.63
CA GLY A 39 7.25 -11.65 5.98
C GLY A 39 8.62 -11.11 6.29
N TYR A 40 9.59 -11.59 5.54
CA TYR A 40 10.98 -11.19 5.64
C TYR A 40 11.48 -10.65 4.30
N ILE A 41 12.16 -9.50 4.36
CA ILE A 41 12.90 -8.95 3.23
C ILE A 41 14.38 -9.09 3.53
N LYS A 42 15.07 -9.86 2.71
CA LYS A 42 16.48 -10.20 2.93
C LYS A 42 17.33 -9.92 1.70
N TYR A 43 18.60 -9.60 1.93
CA TYR A 43 19.60 -9.33 0.92
C TYR A 43 20.97 -9.83 1.37
N ASN A 44 21.80 -10.30 0.44
CA ASN A 44 23.20 -10.62 0.77
C ASN A 44 23.99 -9.32 0.92
N ARG A 45 24.17 -8.87 2.17
CA ARG A 45 24.91 -7.65 2.51
C ARG A 45 26.40 -7.86 2.69
N ASN A 46 26.90 -9.10 2.50
CA ASN A 46 28.30 -9.44 2.72
C ASN A 46 28.81 -8.98 4.12
N LEU A 47 28.06 -9.31 5.18
CA LEU A 47 28.43 -8.95 6.55
C LEU A 47 29.41 -9.95 7.19
N ARG A 48 30.11 -10.77 6.39
CA ARG A 48 31.14 -11.73 6.82
C ARG A 48 30.63 -12.87 7.71
N ASN A 49 29.40 -13.28 7.54
CA ASN A 49 28.78 -14.36 8.28
C ASN A 49 28.56 -15.63 7.42
N ASP A 50 29.07 -15.63 6.19
CA ASP A 50 28.89 -16.75 5.24
C ASP A 50 29.82 -17.95 5.52
N THR A 51 30.76 -17.83 6.46
CA THR A 51 31.62 -18.95 6.88
C THR A 51 31.01 -19.57 8.12
N LEU A 52 30.66 -20.87 8.00
CA LEU A 52 30.14 -21.66 9.12
C LEU A 52 31.24 -22.04 10.11
N PRO A 53 30.91 -22.47 11.36
CA PRO A 53 31.88 -22.86 12.37
C PRO A 53 32.80 -24.02 11.96
N ASP A 54 32.37 -24.86 11.02
CA ASP A 54 33.16 -25.96 10.46
C ASP A 54 34.09 -25.53 9.30
N GLY A 55 34.11 -24.23 8.99
CA GLY A 55 34.92 -23.65 7.91
C GLY A 55 34.28 -23.76 6.51
N SER A 56 33.10 -24.38 6.38
CA SER A 56 32.36 -24.42 5.12
C SER A 56 31.74 -23.07 4.79
N TYR A 57 31.44 -22.87 3.49
CA TYR A 57 30.77 -21.66 3.02
C TYR A 57 29.26 -21.90 2.84
N ALA A 58 28.46 -20.97 3.38
CA ALA A 58 27.01 -20.91 3.14
C ALA A 58 26.57 -19.47 2.98
N LEU A 59 25.93 -19.15 1.85
CA LEU A 59 25.39 -17.84 1.63
C LEU A 59 24.28 -17.51 2.65
N ILE A 60 24.57 -16.61 3.58
CA ILE A 60 23.61 -16.14 4.58
C ILE A 60 23.08 -14.76 4.16
N ARG A 61 21.77 -14.68 3.95
CA ARG A 61 21.11 -13.40 3.65
C ARG A 61 20.66 -12.74 4.94
N GLU A 62 21.03 -11.49 5.10
CA GLU A 62 20.65 -10.63 6.22
C GLU A 62 19.38 -9.87 5.92
N GLY A 63 18.73 -9.34 6.96
CA GLY A 63 17.68 -8.34 6.83
C GLY A 63 18.20 -7.10 6.12
N ILE A 64 17.37 -6.48 5.31
CA ILE A 64 17.67 -5.16 4.73
C ILE A 64 17.77 -4.10 5.85
N PRO A 65 18.39 -2.94 5.60
CA PRO A 65 18.49 -1.89 6.61
C PRO A 65 17.14 -1.48 7.19
N THR A 66 17.06 -1.26 8.48
CA THR A 66 15.80 -0.86 9.18
C THR A 66 15.27 0.51 8.77
N SER A 67 16.07 1.30 8.05
CA SER A 67 15.68 2.59 7.46
C SER A 67 14.89 2.42 6.15
N VAL A 68 14.86 1.22 5.57
CA VAL A 68 14.11 0.93 4.33
C VAL A 68 12.62 0.99 4.63
N THR A 69 11.89 1.71 3.79
CA THR A 69 10.44 1.81 3.88
C THR A 69 9.77 0.81 2.95
N LEU A 70 8.72 0.19 3.45
CA LEU A 70 7.83 -0.71 2.74
C LEU A 70 6.49 0.00 2.58
N THR A 71 6.11 0.32 1.34
CA THR A 71 4.84 1.01 1.05
C THR A 71 3.87 0.01 0.43
N PHE A 72 2.81 -0.30 1.17
CA PHE A 72 1.70 -1.13 0.71
C PHE A 72 0.63 -0.25 0.09
N THR A 73 0.17 -0.60 -1.11
CA THR A 73 -0.87 0.13 -1.83
C THR A 73 -2.05 -0.78 -2.14
N LEU A 74 -3.25 -0.24 -2.03
CA LEU A 74 -4.52 -0.86 -2.39
C LEU A 74 -5.38 0.16 -3.11
N ASP A 75 -6.16 -0.29 -4.11
CA ASP A 75 -7.19 0.56 -4.70
C ASP A 75 -8.44 0.58 -3.80
N SER A 76 -8.93 1.76 -3.45
CA SER A 76 -10.15 1.88 -2.65
C SER A 76 -11.41 1.42 -3.41
N TYR A 77 -11.35 1.32 -4.74
CA TYR A 77 -12.37 0.69 -5.57
C TYR A 77 -12.65 -0.76 -5.15
N ASP A 78 -11.61 -1.54 -4.90
CA ASP A 78 -11.72 -2.94 -4.50
C ASP A 78 -12.27 -3.12 -3.09
N LEU A 79 -12.25 -2.05 -2.28
CA LEU A 79 -12.78 -2.06 -0.92
C LEU A 79 -14.26 -1.69 -0.86
N ASP A 80 -14.80 -1.07 -1.90
CA ASP A 80 -16.19 -0.66 -1.93
C ASP A 80 -17.11 -1.87 -2.10
N LYS A 81 -18.22 -1.87 -1.37
CA LYS A 81 -19.24 -2.92 -1.46
C LYS A 81 -19.98 -2.90 -2.79
N ASN A 82 -20.18 -1.71 -3.33
CA ASN A 82 -20.91 -1.46 -4.57
C ASN A 82 -20.14 -0.45 -5.43
N PRO A 83 -19.00 -0.85 -6.02
CA PRO A 83 -18.14 0.10 -6.72
C PRO A 83 -18.86 0.77 -7.90
N ASP A 84 -18.76 2.10 -7.96
CA ASP A 84 -19.30 2.92 -9.05
C ASP A 84 -18.16 3.38 -9.96
N PRO A 85 -18.08 2.89 -11.21
CA PRO A 85 -17.01 3.29 -12.13
C PRO A 85 -16.95 4.79 -12.45
N SER A 86 -18.01 5.53 -12.12
CA SER A 86 -18.05 6.99 -12.30
C SER A 86 -17.48 7.76 -11.10
N TYR A 87 -17.21 7.08 -9.98
CA TYR A 87 -16.59 7.67 -8.80
C TYR A 87 -15.06 7.65 -8.95
N ASN A 88 -14.38 8.69 -8.47
CA ASN A 88 -12.93 8.75 -8.47
C ASN A 88 -12.38 8.15 -7.17
N TYR A 89 -11.93 6.91 -7.24
CA TYR A 89 -11.35 6.19 -6.10
C TYR A 89 -9.89 6.59 -5.86
N ASP A 90 -9.45 6.50 -4.61
CA ASP A 90 -8.10 6.83 -4.18
C ASP A 90 -7.26 5.58 -3.97
N ILE A 91 -5.94 5.73 -4.02
CA ILE A 91 -4.99 4.71 -3.59
C ILE A 91 -4.76 4.82 -2.09
N ILE A 92 -5.09 3.76 -1.37
CA ILE A 92 -4.79 3.64 0.06
C ILE A 92 -3.34 3.22 0.20
N GLN A 93 -2.58 3.96 1.01
CA GLN A 93 -1.18 3.67 1.28
C GLN A 93 -0.94 3.39 2.76
N LYS A 94 -0.13 2.38 3.05
CA LYS A 94 0.36 2.06 4.39
C LYS A 94 1.87 1.88 4.34
N VAL A 95 2.58 2.66 5.14
CA VAL A 95 4.05 2.61 5.20
C VAL A 95 4.49 1.98 6.51
N VAL A 96 5.40 1.03 6.44
CA VAL A 96 6.05 0.38 7.57
C VAL A 96 7.55 0.22 7.29
N THR A 97 8.32 -0.13 8.29
CA THR A 97 9.75 -0.49 8.17
C THR A 97 9.96 -1.93 8.61
N VAL A 98 11.13 -2.50 8.27
CA VAL A 98 11.54 -3.81 8.76
C VAL A 98 12.27 -3.69 10.09
N ASP A 99 12.31 -4.77 10.86
CA ASP A 99 13.20 -4.91 12.01
C ASP A 99 14.63 -5.33 11.59
N ALA A 100 15.52 -5.53 12.56
CA ALA A 100 16.91 -5.92 12.31
C ALA A 100 17.06 -7.28 11.62
N SER A 101 16.06 -8.16 11.70
CA SER A 101 16.04 -9.45 11.01
C SER A 101 15.47 -9.36 9.58
N GLY A 102 14.98 -8.19 9.19
CA GLY A 102 14.25 -7.96 7.94
C GLY A 102 12.77 -8.32 8.03
N HIS A 103 12.24 -8.63 9.21
CA HIS A 103 10.84 -8.96 9.41
C HIS A 103 9.97 -7.71 9.42
N TYR A 104 8.76 -7.82 8.86
CA TYR A 104 7.72 -6.80 8.93
C TYR A 104 6.35 -7.45 9.14
N SER A 105 5.41 -6.65 9.63
CA SER A 105 4.00 -7.00 9.72
C SER A 105 3.14 -5.75 9.58
N VAL A 106 2.10 -5.82 8.78
CA VAL A 106 1.18 -4.72 8.52
C VAL A 106 -0.26 -5.21 8.49
N THR A 107 -1.16 -4.42 9.06
CA THR A 107 -2.61 -4.66 8.95
C THR A 107 -3.20 -3.73 7.89
N LEU A 108 -3.87 -4.31 6.91
CA LEU A 108 -4.49 -3.63 5.78
C LEU A 108 -6.01 -3.77 5.82
N PRO A 109 -6.77 -2.78 5.32
CA PRO A 109 -8.21 -2.90 5.19
C PRO A 109 -8.59 -3.92 4.12
N THR A 110 -9.74 -4.58 4.31
CA THR A 110 -10.34 -5.48 3.32
C THR A 110 -11.84 -5.20 3.21
N PRO A 111 -12.49 -5.56 2.09
CA PRO A 111 -13.94 -5.53 2.03
C PRO A 111 -14.53 -6.46 3.10
N ASN A 112 -15.75 -6.14 3.55
CA ASN A 112 -16.47 -6.99 4.51
C ASN A 112 -17.09 -8.25 3.86
N SER A 113 -16.52 -8.68 2.77
CA SER A 113 -16.88 -9.89 2.00
C SER A 113 -15.72 -10.89 2.04
N SER A 114 -15.95 -12.08 1.51
CA SER A 114 -14.90 -13.10 1.31
C SER A 114 -14.07 -12.88 0.05
N ASN A 115 -14.29 -11.75 -0.66
CA ASN A 115 -13.54 -11.47 -1.88
C ASN A 115 -12.06 -11.25 -1.58
N THR A 116 -11.23 -11.79 -2.44
CA THR A 116 -9.80 -11.49 -2.48
C THR A 116 -9.58 -10.18 -3.22
N ILE A 117 -8.79 -9.31 -2.64
CA ILE A 117 -8.32 -8.08 -3.31
C ILE A 117 -6.82 -8.14 -3.48
N TYR A 118 -6.32 -7.35 -4.42
CA TYR A 118 -4.92 -7.33 -4.80
C TYR A 118 -4.30 -5.98 -4.44
N GLY A 119 -3.02 -6.01 -4.10
CA GLY A 119 -2.25 -4.83 -3.79
C GLY A 119 -0.81 -4.98 -4.24
N GLU A 120 -0.04 -3.95 -4.01
CA GLU A 120 1.37 -3.88 -4.38
C GLU A 120 2.20 -3.41 -3.19
N LEU A 121 3.31 -4.11 -2.94
CA LEU A 121 4.35 -3.71 -2.00
C LEU A 121 5.50 -3.08 -2.76
N LEU A 122 5.76 -1.81 -2.52
CA LEU A 122 6.92 -1.09 -3.01
C LEU A 122 7.99 -1.06 -1.92
N ILE A 123 9.17 -1.56 -2.22
CA ILE A 123 10.34 -1.49 -1.35
C ILE A 123 11.16 -0.28 -1.77
N SER A 124 11.49 0.63 -0.85
CA SER A 124 12.33 1.78 -1.22
C SER A 124 13.76 1.33 -1.52
N ASP A 125 14.44 2.09 -2.37
CA ASP A 125 15.88 1.89 -2.58
C ASP A 125 16.62 2.01 -1.25
N PHE A 126 17.72 1.26 -1.11
CA PHE A 126 18.57 1.33 0.05
C PHE A 126 20.04 1.22 -0.32
N GLU A 127 20.87 1.61 0.62
CA GLU A 127 22.33 1.57 0.46
C GLU A 127 23.00 0.91 1.66
N TYR A 128 24.14 0.31 1.42
CA TYR A 128 24.99 -0.26 2.45
C TYR A 128 26.43 -0.32 1.99
N ASN A 129 27.34 -0.55 2.95
CA ASN A 129 28.75 -0.76 2.69
C ASN A 129 29.09 -2.24 3.00
N PRO A 130 29.31 -3.09 2.00
CA PRO A 130 29.71 -4.47 2.24
C PRO A 130 31.09 -4.54 2.87
N ILE A 131 31.34 -5.59 3.65
CA ILE A 131 32.67 -5.89 4.18
C ILE A 131 33.40 -6.73 3.15
N ILE A 132 34.58 -6.29 2.72
CA ILE A 132 35.46 -7.04 1.83
C ILE A 132 36.67 -7.52 2.62
N THR A 133 36.96 -8.81 2.55
CA THR A 133 38.20 -9.37 3.09
C THR A 133 39.24 -9.39 1.98
N SER A 134 40.35 -8.70 2.16
CA SER A 134 41.46 -8.73 1.21
C SER A 134 42.20 -10.06 1.27
N SER A 135 43.02 -10.32 0.22
CA SER A 135 43.91 -11.50 0.19
C SER A 135 44.95 -11.54 1.34
N GLN A 136 45.12 -10.41 2.03
CA GLN A 136 45.96 -10.30 3.22
C GLN A 136 45.19 -10.51 4.53
N ASN A 137 43.93 -10.95 4.45
CA ASN A 137 43.06 -11.19 5.58
C ASN A 137 42.73 -9.93 6.40
N THR A 138 42.81 -8.74 5.76
CA THR A 138 42.42 -7.46 6.32
C THR A 138 41.06 -7.06 5.82
N ASP A 139 40.15 -6.76 6.74
CA ASP A 139 38.81 -6.28 6.40
C ASP A 139 38.86 -4.81 5.98
N SER A 140 38.15 -4.49 4.94
CA SER A 140 37.90 -3.12 4.52
C SER A 140 36.42 -2.93 4.16
N LEU A 141 35.88 -1.76 4.44
CA LEU A 141 34.56 -1.42 3.92
C LEU A 141 34.69 -1.16 2.42
N ALA A 142 33.88 -1.82 1.64
CA ALA A 142 33.76 -1.52 0.22
C ALA A 142 33.12 -0.17 -0.02
N ALA A 143 33.20 0.30 -1.28
CA ALA A 143 32.42 1.42 -1.73
C ALA A 143 30.92 1.16 -1.48
N ARG A 144 30.19 2.24 -1.24
CA ARG A 144 28.74 2.24 -1.07
C ARG A 144 28.05 1.53 -2.24
N VAL A 145 27.18 0.58 -1.93
CA VAL A 145 26.31 -0.11 -2.90
C VAL A 145 24.90 0.43 -2.74
N VAL A 146 24.27 0.77 -3.85
CA VAL A 146 22.84 1.13 -3.91
C VAL A 146 22.07 -0.02 -4.52
N VAL A 147 21.00 -0.43 -3.87
CA VAL A 147 20.11 -1.50 -4.30
C VAL A 147 18.73 -0.88 -4.58
N SER A 148 18.23 -1.09 -5.80
CA SER A 148 16.88 -0.68 -6.15
C SER A 148 15.87 -1.67 -5.59
N GLY A 149 14.89 -1.13 -4.85
CA GLY A 149 13.80 -1.92 -4.29
C GLY A 149 12.81 -2.34 -5.38
N PRO A 150 12.37 -3.60 -5.39
CA PRO A 150 11.36 -4.07 -6.32
C PRO A 150 9.95 -3.66 -5.90
N SER A 151 9.02 -3.84 -6.83
CA SER A 151 7.59 -3.91 -6.56
C SER A 151 7.13 -5.37 -6.54
N LEU A 152 6.35 -5.76 -5.55
CA LEU A 152 5.87 -7.12 -5.32
C LEU A 152 4.34 -7.13 -5.21
N PRO A 153 3.62 -7.87 -6.08
CA PRO A 153 2.19 -8.02 -5.95
C PRO A 153 1.84 -8.92 -4.76
N PHE A 154 0.73 -8.64 -4.10
CA PHE A 154 0.18 -9.50 -3.07
C PHE A 154 -1.34 -9.56 -3.15
N SER A 155 -1.94 -10.50 -2.43
CA SER A 155 -3.39 -10.60 -2.29
C SER A 155 -3.78 -10.80 -0.84
N ILE A 156 -4.94 -10.25 -0.46
CA ILE A 156 -5.51 -10.36 0.88
C ILE A 156 -7.01 -10.60 0.83
N TYR A 157 -7.54 -11.18 1.90
CA TYR A 157 -8.96 -11.38 2.13
C TYR A 157 -9.29 -11.15 3.60
N LYS A 158 -10.55 -10.90 3.91
CA LYS A 158 -11.00 -10.60 5.28
C LYS A 158 -10.57 -11.66 6.29
N GLY A 159 -9.91 -11.22 7.36
CA GLY A 159 -9.41 -12.08 8.43
C GLY A 159 -8.22 -12.95 8.03
N GLY A 160 -7.73 -12.82 6.80
CA GLY A 160 -6.61 -13.60 6.27
C GLY A 160 -5.25 -13.10 6.76
N LYS A 161 -4.27 -14.00 6.60
CA LYS A 161 -2.85 -13.70 6.78
C LYS A 161 -2.11 -14.11 5.52
N THR A 162 -1.40 -13.16 4.92
CA THR A 162 -0.54 -13.39 3.75
C THR A 162 0.91 -13.34 4.18
N ILE A 163 1.68 -14.36 3.82
CA ILE A 163 3.14 -14.38 4.01
C ILE A 163 3.76 -13.95 2.69
N LEU A 164 4.59 -12.91 2.74
CA LEU A 164 5.26 -12.35 1.56
C LEU A 164 6.74 -12.14 1.88
N ASP A 165 7.53 -13.20 1.68
CA ASP A 165 8.97 -13.16 1.80
C ASP A 165 9.62 -12.76 0.49
N HIS A 166 10.68 -11.97 0.55
CA HIS A 166 11.49 -11.62 -0.61
C HIS A 166 12.97 -11.68 -0.30
N ASN A 167 13.70 -12.28 -1.22
CA ASN A 167 15.17 -12.37 -1.19
C ASN A 167 15.71 -11.74 -2.49
N PHE A 168 16.52 -10.72 -2.34
CA PHE A 168 17.25 -10.13 -3.46
C PHE A 168 18.38 -11.02 -3.93
#